data_8168c2a0ef8a5142884537e830a34b17
#
_entry.id   8168c2a0ef8a5142884537e830a34b17
#
_cell.length_a   1.000
_cell.length_b   1.000
_cell.length_c   1.000
_cell.angle_alpha   90.00
_cell.angle_beta   90.00
_cell.angle_gamma   90.00
#
_symmetry.space_group_name_H-M   'P 1'
#
loop_
_entity.id
_entity.type
_entity.pdbx_description
1 polymer ?
#
loop_
_entity_poly.entity_id
_entity_poly.type
_entity_poly.pdbx_seq_one_letter_code
_entity_poly.pdbx_strand_id
1 'polypeptide(L)'
;MRPTQQFARILLIEDEQDMARYLSKGLEEAGYLVTHADQAPEGLALALAGPWAAIIVDRMLPHEQEGLEIVHAVREAQLQTPVLILSALASLDDRVRGLQNGGDDYLTKPFAMAELLARLEALIRRAQTARTVSADSRELKLADLSLDLISRRAERAGLPITLQPREFKLLEYLVRNQGQVVTRTMLLESVWDFHFDPGTNVIDVQISRLRNKIDKGHPIPLLHTVRGVGYRFGLDG
;
A
#
# COMPACT_ATOMS: atom_id res chain seq x y z
N MET A 1 -15.20 -19.34 22.91
CA MET A 1 -15.95 -18.67 21.82
C MET A 1 -14.93 -18.29 20.76
N ARG A 2 -15.05 -18.86 19.54
CA ARG A 2 -14.23 -18.41 18.39
C ARG A 2 -14.71 -17.01 18.02
N PRO A 3 -13.83 -16.03 17.74
CA PRO A 3 -14.27 -14.74 17.24
C PRO A 3 -15.07 -14.96 15.97
N THR A 4 -16.18 -14.24 15.83
CA THR A 4 -17.05 -14.26 14.65
C THR A 4 -16.18 -13.91 13.46
N GLN A 5 -15.90 -14.89 12.62
CA GLN A 5 -15.13 -14.70 11.39
C GLN A 5 -15.98 -13.84 10.47
N GLN A 6 -15.73 -12.55 10.47
CA GLN A 6 -16.41 -11.61 9.59
C GLN A 6 -15.86 -11.88 8.19
N PHE A 7 -16.66 -12.56 7.37
CA PHE A 7 -16.30 -12.88 5.98
C PHE A 7 -15.98 -11.57 5.24
N ALA A 8 -14.81 -11.50 4.65
CA ALA A 8 -14.39 -10.33 3.89
C ALA A 8 -15.23 -10.23 2.60
N ARG A 9 -15.81 -9.06 2.36
CA ARG A 9 -16.68 -8.79 1.20
C ARG A 9 -15.83 -8.32 0.02
N ILE A 10 -15.98 -8.97 -1.12
CA ILE A 10 -15.32 -8.62 -2.38
C ILE A 10 -16.36 -8.11 -3.37
N LEU A 11 -16.11 -6.98 -4.01
CA LEU A 11 -16.84 -6.54 -5.18
C LEU A 11 -16.09 -7.03 -6.43
N LEU A 12 -16.78 -7.79 -7.26
CA LEU A 12 -16.29 -8.26 -8.57
C LEU A 12 -17.02 -7.52 -9.67
N ILE A 13 -16.30 -6.83 -10.55
CA ILE A 13 -16.86 -6.13 -11.71
C ILE A 13 -16.27 -6.78 -12.96
N GLU A 14 -17.07 -7.61 -13.62
CA GLU A 14 -16.69 -8.44 -14.77
C GLU A 14 -17.93 -8.71 -15.61
N ASP A 15 -17.92 -8.37 -16.89
CA ASP A 15 -19.04 -8.53 -17.81
C ASP A 15 -19.13 -9.92 -18.44
N GLU A 16 -17.99 -10.60 -18.57
CA GLU A 16 -17.95 -11.95 -19.11
C GLU A 16 -18.52 -12.94 -18.10
N GLN A 17 -19.72 -13.45 -18.33
CA GLN A 17 -20.46 -14.30 -17.37
C GLN A 17 -19.71 -15.58 -16.96
N ASP A 18 -18.95 -16.18 -17.88
CA ASP A 18 -18.19 -17.41 -17.59
C ASP A 18 -17.02 -17.10 -16.66
N MET A 19 -16.32 -16.00 -16.90
CA MET A 19 -15.24 -15.51 -16.05
C MET A 19 -15.79 -15.09 -14.68
N ALA A 20 -16.88 -14.33 -14.64
CA ALA A 20 -17.53 -13.91 -13.40
C ALA A 20 -17.95 -15.10 -12.53
N ARG A 21 -18.55 -16.15 -13.14
CA ARG A 21 -18.91 -17.40 -12.42
C ARG A 21 -17.68 -18.14 -11.90
N TYR A 22 -16.63 -18.24 -12.72
CA TYR A 22 -15.37 -18.87 -12.32
C TYR A 22 -14.73 -18.15 -11.14
N LEU A 23 -14.64 -16.82 -11.21
CA LEU A 23 -14.08 -15.99 -10.16
C LEU A 23 -14.91 -16.02 -8.89
N SER A 24 -16.22 -15.84 -9.00
CA SER A 24 -17.11 -15.86 -7.83
C SER A 24 -17.02 -17.20 -7.09
N LYS A 25 -17.07 -18.32 -7.81
CA LYS A 25 -16.92 -19.64 -7.21
C LYS A 25 -15.60 -19.82 -6.49
N GLY A 26 -14.47 -19.46 -7.12
CA GLY A 26 -13.16 -19.62 -6.51
C GLY A 26 -12.94 -18.72 -5.28
N LEU A 27 -13.51 -17.52 -5.30
CA LEU A 27 -13.48 -16.60 -4.17
C LEU A 27 -14.37 -17.09 -3.00
N GLU A 28 -15.57 -17.61 -3.30
CA GLU A 28 -16.46 -18.17 -2.30
C GLU A 28 -15.88 -19.42 -1.64
N GLU A 29 -15.27 -20.31 -2.43
CA GLU A 29 -14.53 -21.49 -1.92
C GLU A 29 -13.36 -21.09 -1.01
N ALA A 30 -12.74 -19.92 -1.25
CA ALA A 30 -11.71 -19.34 -0.40
C ALA A 30 -12.26 -18.61 0.85
N GLY A 31 -13.60 -18.54 1.01
CA GLY A 31 -14.26 -17.98 2.19
C GLY A 31 -14.58 -16.48 2.10
N TYR A 32 -14.62 -15.90 0.91
CA TYR A 32 -15.06 -14.51 0.68
C TYR A 32 -16.57 -14.44 0.42
N LEU A 33 -17.17 -13.29 0.72
CA LEU A 33 -18.54 -12.96 0.25
C LEU A 33 -18.42 -12.11 -1.01
N VAL A 34 -18.90 -12.63 -2.13
CA VAL A 34 -18.79 -11.97 -3.43
C VAL A 34 -20.08 -11.23 -3.77
N THR A 35 -19.96 -9.99 -4.21
CA THR A 35 -21.02 -9.25 -4.89
C THR A 35 -20.52 -8.99 -6.30
N HIS A 36 -21.31 -9.38 -7.30
CA HIS A 36 -20.94 -9.24 -8.70
C HIS A 36 -21.78 -8.15 -9.36
N ALA A 37 -21.11 -7.35 -10.19
CA ALA A 37 -21.71 -6.41 -11.13
C ALA A 37 -21.20 -6.72 -12.53
N ASP A 38 -22.11 -6.79 -13.50
CA ASP A 38 -21.79 -7.09 -14.91
C ASP A 38 -21.66 -5.83 -15.78
N GLN A 39 -21.90 -4.64 -15.19
CA GLN A 39 -21.87 -3.35 -15.88
C GLN A 39 -21.12 -2.29 -15.07
N ALA A 40 -20.42 -1.38 -15.77
CA ALA A 40 -19.65 -0.33 -15.13
C ALA A 40 -20.48 0.63 -14.27
N PRO A 41 -21.69 1.10 -14.66
CA PRO A 41 -22.48 1.99 -13.81
C PRO A 41 -22.92 1.34 -12.50
N GLU A 42 -23.33 0.07 -12.52
CA GLU A 42 -23.67 -0.70 -11.33
C GLU A 42 -22.42 -0.92 -10.46
N GLY A 43 -21.33 -1.37 -11.09
CA GLY A 43 -20.05 -1.58 -10.42
C GLY A 43 -19.53 -0.33 -9.72
N LEU A 44 -19.63 0.84 -10.37
CA LEU A 44 -19.27 2.13 -9.79
C LEU A 44 -20.15 2.48 -8.59
N ALA A 45 -21.49 2.35 -8.73
CA ALA A 45 -22.41 2.65 -7.64
C ALA A 45 -22.13 1.76 -6.42
N LEU A 46 -21.91 0.47 -6.63
CA LEU A 46 -21.56 -0.47 -5.55
C LEU A 46 -20.18 -0.17 -4.95
N ALA A 47 -19.18 0.16 -5.77
CA ALA A 47 -17.85 0.50 -5.30
C ALA A 47 -17.85 1.69 -4.34
N LEU A 48 -18.66 2.71 -4.61
CA LEU A 48 -18.80 3.91 -3.79
C LEU A 48 -19.68 3.70 -2.55
N ALA A 49 -20.64 2.76 -2.59
CA ALA A 49 -21.65 2.59 -1.53
C ALA A 49 -21.22 1.65 -0.40
N GLY A 50 -20.24 0.77 -0.61
CA GLY A 50 -20.01 -0.34 0.30
C GLY A 50 -18.69 -0.35 1.02
N PRO A 51 -18.63 -0.94 2.24
CA PRO A 51 -17.37 -1.30 2.86
C PRO A 51 -16.87 -2.61 2.22
N TRP A 52 -16.02 -2.51 1.22
CA TRP A 52 -15.39 -3.65 0.56
C TRP A 52 -14.02 -3.93 1.19
N ALA A 53 -13.68 -5.21 1.33
CA ALA A 53 -12.33 -5.62 1.70
C ALA A 53 -11.37 -5.44 0.53
N ALA A 54 -11.85 -5.69 -0.70
CA ALA A 54 -11.19 -5.36 -1.95
C ALA A 54 -12.21 -5.27 -3.10
N ILE A 55 -11.80 -4.64 -4.20
CA ILE A 55 -12.52 -4.59 -5.47
C ILE A 55 -11.67 -5.32 -6.50
N ILE A 56 -12.28 -6.20 -7.29
CA ILE A 56 -11.69 -6.81 -8.48
C ILE A 56 -12.43 -6.22 -9.66
N VAL A 57 -11.73 -5.65 -10.62
CA VAL A 57 -12.35 -5.00 -11.78
C VAL A 57 -11.68 -5.44 -13.07
N ASP A 58 -12.47 -5.87 -14.05
CA ASP A 58 -11.95 -6.01 -15.41
C ASP A 58 -11.64 -4.62 -15.97
N ARG A 59 -10.50 -4.50 -16.61
CA ARG A 59 -10.10 -3.28 -17.29
C ARG A 59 -11.03 -2.93 -18.44
N MET A 60 -11.44 -3.92 -19.23
CA MET A 60 -12.26 -3.75 -20.42
C MET A 60 -13.69 -4.20 -20.15
N LEU A 61 -14.57 -3.25 -19.90
CA LEU A 61 -15.99 -3.45 -19.72
C LEU A 61 -16.77 -3.08 -21.02
N PRO A 62 -18.02 -3.52 -21.19
CA PRO A 62 -18.82 -3.22 -22.39
C PRO A 62 -18.95 -1.71 -22.67
N HIS A 63 -19.18 -1.37 -23.96
CA HIS A 63 -19.41 0.00 -24.42
C HIS A 63 -18.20 0.93 -24.28
N GLU A 64 -16.98 0.42 -24.52
CA GLU A 64 -15.73 1.18 -24.43
C GLU A 64 -15.48 1.82 -23.05
N GLN A 65 -16.21 1.40 -22.03
CA GLN A 65 -15.99 1.85 -20.67
C GLN A 65 -14.76 1.13 -20.09
N GLU A 66 -13.79 1.92 -19.68
CA GLU A 66 -12.62 1.36 -19.01
C GLU A 66 -12.90 1.17 -17.53
N GLY A 67 -12.67 -0.04 -17.00
CA GLY A 67 -12.70 -0.30 -15.57
C GLY A 67 -11.79 0.63 -14.77
N LEU A 68 -10.80 1.25 -15.43
CA LEU A 68 -9.94 2.30 -14.85
C LEU A 68 -10.71 3.56 -14.44
N GLU A 69 -11.83 3.89 -15.09
CA GLU A 69 -12.68 5.02 -14.69
C GLU A 69 -13.31 4.76 -13.30
N ILE A 70 -13.69 3.50 -13.04
CA ILE A 70 -14.19 3.10 -11.71
C ILE A 70 -13.08 3.26 -10.65
N VAL A 71 -11.87 2.82 -10.98
CA VAL A 71 -10.71 2.97 -10.08
C VAL A 71 -10.46 4.45 -9.77
N HIS A 72 -10.47 5.30 -10.79
CA HIS A 72 -10.29 6.74 -10.65
C HIS A 72 -11.38 7.36 -9.76
N ALA A 73 -12.66 7.04 -10.00
CA ALA A 73 -13.77 7.55 -9.19
C ALA A 73 -13.68 7.10 -7.72
N VAL A 74 -13.27 5.85 -7.45
CA VAL A 74 -13.01 5.34 -6.09
C VAL A 74 -11.92 6.18 -5.40
N ARG A 75 -10.86 6.57 -6.13
CA ARG A 75 -9.77 7.39 -5.57
C ARG A 75 -10.18 8.86 -5.41
N GLU A 76 -10.95 9.43 -6.33
CA GLU A 76 -11.52 10.78 -6.18
C GLU A 76 -12.44 10.87 -4.96
N ALA A 77 -13.20 9.82 -4.66
CA ALA A 77 -14.01 9.70 -3.45
C ALA A 77 -13.18 9.46 -2.18
N GLN A 78 -11.84 9.51 -2.25
CA GLN A 78 -10.90 9.30 -1.14
C GLN A 78 -11.02 7.89 -0.49
N LEU A 79 -11.61 6.93 -1.17
CA LEU A 79 -11.73 5.57 -0.67
C LEU A 79 -10.40 4.82 -0.83
N GLN A 80 -9.94 4.20 0.27
CA GLN A 80 -8.69 3.44 0.34
C GLN A 80 -8.93 1.93 0.16
N THR A 81 -10.07 1.56 -0.43
CA THR A 81 -10.37 0.16 -0.74
C THR A 81 -9.37 -0.37 -1.76
N PRO A 82 -8.66 -1.47 -1.49
CA PRO A 82 -7.71 -2.01 -2.45
C PRO A 82 -8.39 -2.50 -3.72
N VAL A 83 -7.78 -2.23 -4.87
CA VAL A 83 -8.30 -2.56 -6.19
C VAL A 83 -7.30 -3.43 -6.95
N LEU A 84 -7.75 -4.63 -7.35
CA LEU A 84 -7.05 -5.55 -8.26
C LEU A 84 -7.63 -5.41 -9.67
N ILE A 85 -6.82 -5.01 -10.63
CA ILE A 85 -7.24 -4.86 -12.03
C ILE A 85 -6.94 -6.15 -12.79
N LEU A 86 -7.94 -6.71 -13.46
CA LEU A 86 -7.79 -7.82 -14.41
C LEU A 86 -7.67 -7.27 -15.83
N SER A 87 -6.78 -7.82 -16.67
CA SER A 87 -6.65 -7.36 -18.05
C SER A 87 -6.05 -8.40 -18.98
N ALA A 88 -6.53 -8.43 -20.22
CA ALA A 88 -5.91 -9.18 -21.31
C ALA A 88 -4.64 -8.51 -21.86
N LEU A 89 -4.40 -7.23 -21.56
CA LEU A 89 -3.26 -6.47 -22.05
C LEU A 89 -2.03 -6.76 -21.20
N ALA A 90 -1.01 -7.36 -21.83
CA ALA A 90 0.23 -7.79 -21.16
C ALA A 90 1.38 -6.78 -21.30
N SER A 91 1.19 -5.65 -22.03
CA SER A 91 2.28 -4.70 -22.26
C SER A 91 2.71 -4.01 -20.96
N LEU A 92 3.99 -3.69 -20.87
CA LEU A 92 4.55 -2.98 -19.71
C LEU A 92 3.87 -1.63 -19.50
N ASP A 93 3.60 -0.92 -20.59
CA ASP A 93 2.96 0.41 -20.58
C ASP A 93 1.52 0.35 -20.04
N ASP A 94 0.77 -0.70 -20.36
CA ASP A 94 -0.60 -0.87 -19.90
C ASP A 94 -0.65 -1.17 -18.38
N ARG A 95 0.31 -1.95 -17.87
CA ARG A 95 0.45 -2.23 -16.44
C ARG A 95 0.83 -0.98 -15.67
N VAL A 96 1.75 -0.18 -16.21
CA VAL A 96 2.17 1.11 -15.62
C VAL A 96 0.98 2.08 -15.57
N ARG A 97 0.22 2.20 -16.66
CA ARG A 97 -0.99 3.05 -16.69
C ARG A 97 -2.04 2.60 -15.68
N GLY A 98 -2.31 1.30 -15.55
CA GLY A 98 -3.26 0.77 -14.56
C GLY A 98 -2.87 1.12 -13.12
N LEU A 99 -1.60 1.00 -12.77
CA LEU A 99 -1.08 1.38 -11.45
C LEU A 99 -1.02 2.90 -11.24
N GLN A 100 -0.72 3.68 -12.29
CA GLN A 100 -0.74 5.15 -12.21
C GLN A 100 -2.14 5.71 -12.02
N ASN A 101 -3.19 5.04 -12.51
CA ASN A 101 -4.59 5.41 -12.33
C ASN A 101 -5.17 4.97 -10.96
N GLY A 102 -4.34 4.52 -10.03
CA GLY A 102 -4.75 4.24 -8.65
C GLY A 102 -5.11 2.79 -8.35
N GLY A 103 -4.89 1.85 -9.27
CA GLY A 103 -4.92 0.42 -9.00
C GLY A 103 -3.78 0.02 -8.04
N ASP A 104 -4.06 -0.88 -7.10
CA ASP A 104 -3.07 -1.34 -6.12
C ASP A 104 -2.28 -2.57 -6.60
N ASP A 105 -2.85 -3.35 -7.53
CA ASP A 105 -2.18 -4.45 -8.22
C ASP A 105 -2.87 -4.75 -9.56
N TYR A 106 -2.19 -5.51 -10.41
CA TYR A 106 -2.59 -5.81 -11.77
C TYR A 106 -2.33 -7.29 -12.08
N LEU A 107 -3.33 -7.98 -12.63
CA LEU A 107 -3.24 -9.39 -13.00
C LEU A 107 -3.61 -9.60 -14.46
N THR A 108 -2.69 -10.19 -15.23
CA THR A 108 -2.90 -10.43 -16.67
C THR A 108 -3.67 -11.72 -16.92
N LYS A 109 -4.67 -11.67 -17.77
CA LYS A 109 -5.40 -12.84 -18.31
C LYS A 109 -4.53 -13.53 -19.41
N PRO A 110 -4.40 -14.88 -19.45
CA PRO A 110 -4.96 -15.83 -18.51
C PRO A 110 -4.14 -15.96 -17.21
N PHE A 111 -4.81 -16.23 -16.10
CA PHE A 111 -4.18 -16.41 -14.79
C PHE A 111 -4.72 -17.67 -14.07
N ALA A 112 -3.98 -18.14 -13.10
CA ALA A 112 -4.44 -19.20 -12.20
C ALA A 112 -5.22 -18.59 -11.01
N MET A 113 -6.27 -19.28 -10.54
CA MET A 113 -7.03 -18.86 -9.34
C MET A 113 -6.11 -18.69 -8.12
N ALA A 114 -5.13 -19.57 -7.95
CA ALA A 114 -4.16 -19.47 -6.86
C ALA A 114 -3.35 -18.16 -6.89
N GLU A 115 -3.01 -17.63 -8.08
CA GLU A 115 -2.31 -16.35 -8.22
C GLU A 115 -3.23 -15.19 -7.83
N LEU A 116 -4.48 -15.20 -8.32
CA LEU A 116 -5.47 -14.19 -7.97
C LEU A 116 -5.68 -14.12 -6.45
N LEU A 117 -5.88 -15.27 -5.81
CA LEU A 117 -6.08 -15.35 -4.36
C LEU A 117 -4.86 -14.85 -3.59
N ALA A 118 -3.65 -15.23 -3.98
CA ALA A 118 -2.42 -14.78 -3.31
C ALA A 118 -2.25 -13.25 -3.40
N ARG A 119 -2.56 -12.65 -4.56
CA ARG A 119 -2.51 -11.18 -4.75
C ARG A 119 -3.59 -10.47 -3.94
N LEU A 120 -4.82 -10.99 -3.98
CA LEU A 120 -5.95 -10.45 -3.24
C LEU A 120 -5.69 -10.46 -1.72
N GLU A 121 -5.20 -11.57 -1.18
CA GLU A 121 -4.82 -11.67 0.23
C GLU A 121 -3.72 -10.68 0.61
N ALA A 122 -2.71 -10.51 -0.24
CA ALA A 122 -1.64 -9.55 -0.02
C ALA A 122 -2.16 -8.10 0.00
N LEU A 123 -3.11 -7.77 -0.89
CA LEU A 123 -3.76 -6.47 -0.95
C LEU A 123 -4.60 -6.20 0.31
N ILE A 124 -5.47 -7.15 0.68
CA ILE A 124 -6.33 -7.04 1.88
C ILE A 124 -5.47 -6.90 3.13
N ARG A 125 -4.43 -7.72 3.28
CA ARG A 125 -3.51 -7.64 4.42
C ARG A 125 -2.82 -6.27 4.51
N ARG A 126 -2.30 -5.72 3.40
CA ARG A 126 -1.70 -4.38 3.36
C ARG A 126 -2.70 -3.30 3.77
N ALA A 127 -3.94 -3.37 3.26
CA ALA A 127 -4.98 -2.41 3.60
C ALA A 127 -5.45 -2.54 5.07
N GLN A 128 -5.52 -3.74 5.61
CA GLN A 128 -5.82 -3.97 7.03
C GLN A 128 -4.70 -3.46 7.92
N THR A 129 -3.45 -3.71 7.57
CA THR A 129 -2.28 -3.17 8.30
C THR A 129 -2.29 -1.64 8.23
N ALA A 130 -2.59 -1.05 7.07
CA ALA A 130 -2.76 0.40 6.93
C ALA A 130 -3.96 0.92 7.75
N ARG A 131 -5.06 0.17 7.89
CA ARG A 131 -6.23 0.55 8.71
C ARG A 131 -5.98 0.41 10.20
N THR A 132 -5.31 -0.64 10.65
CA THR A 132 -4.89 -0.80 12.07
C THR A 132 -3.88 0.27 12.44
N VAL A 133 -3.02 0.65 11.50
CA VAL A 133 -2.13 1.79 11.60
C VAL A 133 -2.91 3.13 11.55
N SER A 134 -4.01 3.25 10.80
CA SER A 134 -4.80 4.50 10.68
C SER A 134 -5.75 4.79 11.86
N ALA A 135 -6.16 3.80 12.65
CA ALA A 135 -6.96 4.04 13.85
C ALA A 135 -6.12 4.57 15.03
N ASP A 136 -4.80 4.30 15.03
CA ASP A 136 -3.85 4.75 16.06
C ASP A 136 -2.77 5.71 15.55
N SER A 137 -2.80 6.07 14.26
CA SER A 137 -1.65 6.73 13.63
C SER A 137 -1.96 8.00 12.86
N ARG A 138 -2.54 8.97 13.54
CA ARG A 138 -2.18 10.39 13.30
C ARG A 138 -0.73 10.62 13.70
N GLU A 139 -0.21 9.81 14.58
CA GLU A 139 1.10 9.96 15.20
C GLU A 139 1.82 8.61 15.24
N LEU A 140 3.03 8.55 14.70
CA LEU A 140 3.93 7.42 14.91
C LEU A 140 4.81 7.74 16.12
N LYS A 141 4.96 6.79 17.05
CA LYS A 141 5.78 6.94 18.25
C LYS A 141 6.82 5.83 18.36
N LEU A 142 8.03 6.22 18.73
CA LEU A 142 9.06 5.30 19.20
C LEU A 142 9.86 6.00 20.30
N ALA A 143 9.80 5.47 21.50
CA ALA A 143 10.40 6.08 22.69
C ALA A 143 9.93 7.54 22.89
N ASP A 144 10.86 8.49 22.85
CA ASP A 144 10.60 9.93 22.96
C ASP A 144 10.46 10.66 21.61
N LEU A 145 10.47 9.91 20.50
CA LEU A 145 10.21 10.43 19.15
C LEU A 145 8.74 10.30 18.82
N SER A 146 8.13 11.35 18.30
CA SER A 146 6.79 11.36 17.73
C SER A 146 6.76 12.02 16.36
N LEU A 147 5.94 11.48 15.45
CA LEU A 147 5.69 12.01 14.11
C LEU A 147 4.19 12.20 13.90
N ASP A 148 3.75 13.42 13.71
CA ASP A 148 2.40 13.72 13.22
C ASP A 148 2.39 13.64 11.68
N LEU A 149 1.71 12.63 11.15
CA LEU A 149 1.68 12.34 9.72
C LEU A 149 0.81 13.33 8.92
N ILE A 150 -0.15 13.98 9.58
CA ILE A 150 -1.05 14.95 8.93
C ILE A 150 -0.35 16.30 8.81
N SER A 151 0.16 16.82 9.95
CA SER A 151 0.86 18.12 9.96
C SER A 151 2.32 18.01 9.48
N ARG A 152 2.82 16.78 9.25
CA ARG A 152 4.22 16.47 8.92
C ARG A 152 5.21 17.08 9.91
N ARG A 153 4.88 17.04 11.17
CA ARG A 153 5.74 17.48 12.27
C ARG A 153 6.41 16.29 12.94
N ALA A 154 7.64 16.50 13.36
CA ALA A 154 8.38 15.54 14.16
C ALA A 154 8.85 16.22 15.44
N GLU A 155 8.82 15.49 16.56
CA GLU A 155 9.28 15.95 17.86
C GLU A 155 10.10 14.85 18.52
N ARG A 156 11.15 15.24 19.25
CA ARG A 156 11.93 14.34 20.08
C ARG A 156 12.07 14.91 21.49
N ALA A 157 11.73 14.13 22.50
CA ALA A 157 11.68 14.58 23.90
C ALA A 157 10.84 15.87 24.08
N GLY A 158 9.74 16.04 23.29
CA GLY A 158 8.89 17.22 23.31
C GLY A 158 9.45 18.44 22.56
N LEU A 159 10.64 18.32 21.95
CA LEU A 159 11.25 19.39 21.17
C LEU A 159 10.99 19.17 19.66
N PRO A 160 10.51 20.21 18.93
CA PRO A 160 10.22 20.08 17.51
C PRO A 160 11.52 19.91 16.69
N ILE A 161 11.46 18.99 15.72
CA ILE A 161 12.53 18.74 14.75
C ILE A 161 12.12 19.31 13.41
N THR A 162 12.90 20.22 12.85
CA THR A 162 12.66 20.74 11.50
C THR A 162 13.21 19.77 10.46
N LEU A 163 12.31 19.08 9.77
CA LEU A 163 12.61 18.15 8.68
C LEU A 163 12.19 18.73 7.33
N GLN A 164 13.01 18.49 6.31
CA GLN A 164 12.62 18.72 4.93
C GLN A 164 11.62 17.60 4.48
N PRO A 165 10.81 17.80 3.43
CA PRO A 165 9.83 16.81 3.00
C PRO A 165 10.38 15.40 2.76
N ARG A 166 11.58 15.29 2.17
CA ARG A 166 12.26 14.01 1.95
C ARG A 166 12.82 13.39 3.24
N GLU A 167 13.33 14.22 4.15
CA GLU A 167 13.79 13.74 5.46
C GLU A 167 12.61 13.20 6.29
N PHE A 168 11.45 13.85 6.19
CA PHE A 168 10.23 13.37 6.84
C PHE A 168 9.78 12.02 6.25
N LYS A 169 9.72 11.89 4.90
CA LYS A 169 9.37 10.62 4.22
C LYS A 169 10.35 9.50 4.61
N LEU A 170 11.65 9.82 4.70
CA LEU A 170 12.67 8.87 5.14
C LEU A 170 12.47 8.44 6.60
N LEU A 171 12.22 9.38 7.50
CA LEU A 171 11.99 9.09 8.92
C LEU A 171 10.69 8.28 9.10
N GLU A 172 9.61 8.67 8.44
CA GLU A 172 8.35 7.93 8.43
C GLU A 172 8.55 6.47 7.99
N TYR A 173 9.26 6.24 6.88
CA TYR A 173 9.55 4.90 6.38
C TYR A 173 10.35 4.06 7.40
N LEU A 174 11.36 4.65 8.01
CA LEU A 174 12.18 3.99 9.03
C LEU A 174 11.37 3.65 10.30
N VAL A 175 10.53 4.57 10.79
CA VAL A 175 9.68 4.33 11.96
C VAL A 175 8.64 3.24 11.69
N ARG A 176 8.03 3.21 10.49
CA ARG A 176 7.10 2.14 10.10
C ARG A 176 7.74 0.75 10.03
N ASN A 177 9.05 0.71 9.73
CA ASN A 177 9.84 -0.53 9.69
C ASN A 177 10.73 -0.68 10.93
N GLN A 178 10.30 -0.15 12.10
CA GLN A 178 11.08 -0.23 13.32
C GLN A 178 11.44 -1.68 13.70
N GLY A 179 12.66 -1.88 14.18
CA GLY A 179 13.21 -3.18 14.52
C GLY A 179 13.68 -4.02 13.33
N GLN A 180 13.30 -3.67 12.10
CA GLN A 180 13.72 -4.36 10.88
C GLN A 180 14.94 -3.69 10.25
N VAL A 181 15.74 -4.47 9.53
CA VAL A 181 16.83 -3.92 8.72
C VAL A 181 16.28 -3.46 7.38
N VAL A 182 16.40 -2.16 7.12
CA VAL A 182 16.01 -1.52 5.87
C VAL A 182 17.25 -1.39 4.99
N THR A 183 17.22 -2.00 3.80
CA THR A 183 18.35 -1.94 2.86
C THR A 183 18.38 -0.62 2.10
N ARG A 184 19.54 -0.31 1.48
CA ARG A 184 19.66 0.87 0.60
C ARG A 184 18.68 0.84 -0.57
N THR A 185 18.50 -0.33 -1.20
CA THR A 185 17.55 -0.52 -2.30
C THR A 185 16.13 -0.21 -1.86
N MET A 186 15.69 -0.73 -0.71
CA MET A 186 14.37 -0.43 -0.15
C MET A 186 14.16 1.07 0.07
N LEU A 187 15.19 1.79 0.54
CA LEU A 187 15.13 3.24 0.73
C LEU A 187 15.05 3.97 -0.61
N LEU A 188 15.88 3.59 -1.60
CA LEU A 188 15.85 4.18 -2.94
C LEU A 188 14.47 4.05 -3.58
N GLU A 189 13.87 2.87 -3.54
CA GLU A 189 12.55 2.61 -4.08
C GLU A 189 11.45 3.37 -3.33
N SER A 190 11.42 3.26 -2.00
CA SER A 190 10.28 3.77 -1.22
C SER A 190 10.31 5.27 -0.96
N VAL A 191 11.49 5.90 -0.92
CA VAL A 191 11.64 7.32 -0.56
C VAL A 191 11.99 8.19 -1.76
N TRP A 192 12.79 7.65 -2.70
CA TRP A 192 13.26 8.38 -3.88
C TRP A 192 12.58 7.96 -5.17
N ASP A 193 11.76 6.90 -5.18
CA ASP A 193 11.11 6.32 -6.35
C ASP A 193 12.12 5.86 -7.43
N PHE A 194 13.34 5.48 -7.00
CA PHE A 194 14.37 4.94 -7.88
C PHE A 194 14.30 3.42 -7.90
N HIS A 195 14.10 2.85 -9.08
CA HIS A 195 14.10 1.39 -9.31
C HIS A 195 15.47 0.86 -9.73
N PHE A 196 16.51 1.63 -9.55
CA PHE A 196 17.89 1.28 -9.83
C PHE A 196 18.83 1.94 -8.82
N ASP A 197 19.99 1.36 -8.58
CA ASP A 197 21.02 2.01 -7.75
C ASP A 197 21.77 3.06 -8.59
N PRO A 198 21.63 4.36 -8.28
CA PRO A 198 22.34 5.40 -9.00
C PRO A 198 23.86 5.42 -8.71
N GLY A 199 24.37 4.47 -7.93
CA GLY A 199 25.79 4.38 -7.56
C GLY A 199 26.29 5.58 -6.73
N THR A 200 25.39 6.34 -6.11
CA THR A 200 25.71 7.54 -5.34
C THR A 200 25.58 7.30 -3.83
N ASN A 201 26.24 8.12 -3.03
CA ASN A 201 26.12 8.09 -1.56
C ASN A 201 24.92 8.89 -1.03
N VAL A 202 23.89 9.13 -1.88
CA VAL A 202 22.73 9.96 -1.51
C VAL A 202 22.05 9.47 -0.24
N ILE A 203 21.89 8.15 -0.08
CA ILE A 203 21.27 7.55 1.10
C ILE A 203 22.11 7.83 2.36
N ASP A 204 23.43 7.58 2.30
CA ASP A 204 24.31 7.77 3.46
C ASP A 204 24.34 9.23 3.93
N VAL A 205 24.35 10.17 2.97
CA VAL A 205 24.28 11.60 3.27
C VAL A 205 22.96 11.95 3.95
N GLN A 206 21.83 11.44 3.46
CA GLN A 206 20.53 11.74 4.04
C GLN A 206 20.35 11.07 5.42
N ILE A 207 20.81 9.85 5.58
CA ILE A 207 20.85 9.15 6.87
C ILE A 207 21.71 9.92 7.88
N SER A 208 22.89 10.39 7.46
CA SER A 208 23.76 11.20 8.33
C SER A 208 23.10 12.51 8.75
N ARG A 209 22.44 13.21 7.82
CA ARG A 209 21.68 14.44 8.11
C ARG A 209 20.52 14.17 9.06
N LEU A 210 19.75 13.11 8.79
CA LEU A 210 18.64 12.73 9.64
C LEU A 210 19.11 12.36 11.04
N ARG A 211 20.17 11.55 11.16
CA ARG A 211 20.77 11.17 12.46
C ARG A 211 21.21 12.41 13.25
N ASN A 212 21.81 13.39 12.62
CA ASN A 212 22.18 14.63 13.27
C ASN A 212 20.98 15.42 13.81
N LYS A 213 19.80 15.28 13.20
CA LYS A 213 18.58 15.98 13.63
C LYS A 213 17.83 15.23 14.72
N ILE A 214 17.81 13.90 14.68
CA ILE A 214 17.01 13.10 15.59
C ILE A 214 17.80 12.51 16.78
N ASP A 215 19.09 12.23 16.63
CA ASP A 215 19.89 11.54 17.66
C ASP A 215 20.89 12.45 18.36
N LYS A 216 21.33 13.54 17.72
CA LYS A 216 22.33 14.42 18.31
C LYS A 216 21.77 15.13 19.55
N GLY A 217 22.43 14.93 20.68
CA GLY A 217 22.00 15.52 21.97
C GLY A 217 21.03 14.66 22.75
N HIS A 218 20.66 13.49 22.23
CA HIS A 218 19.82 12.51 22.93
C HIS A 218 20.64 11.31 23.43
N PRO A 219 20.35 10.79 24.63
CA PRO A 219 21.15 9.72 25.25
C PRO A 219 21.03 8.38 24.52
N ILE A 220 19.89 8.14 23.87
CA ILE A 220 19.59 6.88 23.17
C ILE A 220 19.46 7.17 21.68
N PRO A 221 20.41 6.69 20.85
CA PRO A 221 20.26 6.79 19.40
C PRO A 221 19.18 5.85 18.91
N LEU A 222 18.39 6.26 17.90
CA LEU A 222 17.34 5.47 17.30
C LEU A 222 17.71 4.95 15.91
N LEU A 223 18.66 5.59 15.22
CA LEU A 223 19.05 5.24 13.85
C LEU A 223 20.43 4.59 13.82
N HIS A 224 20.45 3.29 13.60
CA HIS A 224 21.64 2.45 13.61
C HIS A 224 22.08 2.05 12.21
N THR A 225 23.37 1.85 12.02
CA THR A 225 23.93 1.32 10.77
C THR A 225 24.24 -0.17 10.94
N VAL A 226 23.64 -0.99 10.10
CA VAL A 226 23.96 -2.44 10.00
C VAL A 226 24.98 -2.58 8.88
N ARG A 227 26.26 -2.76 9.26
CA ARG A 227 27.38 -2.78 8.30
C ARG A 227 27.18 -3.79 7.20
N GLY A 228 27.35 -3.37 5.94
CA GLY A 228 27.21 -4.21 4.75
C GLY A 228 25.76 -4.55 4.35
N VAL A 229 24.75 -4.16 5.15
CA VAL A 229 23.35 -4.51 4.89
C VAL A 229 22.46 -3.27 4.69
N GLY A 230 22.48 -2.32 5.63
CA GLY A 230 21.58 -1.15 5.59
C GLY A 230 21.49 -0.43 6.93
N TYR A 231 20.27 -0.07 7.29
CA TYR A 231 19.97 0.70 8.50
C TYR A 231 18.83 0.05 9.29
N ARG A 232 18.86 0.22 10.61
CA ARG A 232 17.79 -0.22 11.50
C ARG A 232 17.36 0.96 12.36
N PHE A 233 16.06 1.09 12.55
CA PHE A 233 15.45 2.08 13.41
C PHE A 233 14.85 1.40 14.63
N GLY A 234 15.27 1.80 15.84
CA GLY A 234 14.84 1.12 17.07
C GLY A 234 15.68 1.50 18.27
N LEU A 235 15.29 0.98 19.44
CA LEU A 235 15.99 1.19 20.72
C LEU A 235 17.26 0.33 20.84
N ASP A 236 17.29 -0.81 20.16
CA ASP A 236 18.39 -1.77 20.21
C ASP A 236 19.29 -1.60 18.98
N GLY A 237 20.54 -1.26 19.21
CA GLY A 237 21.59 -1.05 18.19
C GLY A 237 22.31 -2.35 17.81
#